data_5e5a110b0e1c7e3645cc119ff5939f27
#
_entry.id   5e5a110b0e1c7e3645cc119ff5939f27
#
_cell.length_a   1.000
_cell.length_b   1.000
_cell.length_c   1.000
_cell.angle_alpha   90.00
_cell.angle_beta   90.00
_cell.angle_gamma   90.00
#
_symmetry.space_group_name_H-M   'P 1'
#
loop_
_entity.id
_entity.type
_entity.pdbx_description
1 polymer ?
#
loop_
_entity_poly.entity_id
_entity_poly.type
_entity_poly.pdbx_seq_one_letter_code
_entity_poly.pdbx_strand_id
1 'polypeptide(L)'
;MRTRANRANKIAVSLKPVIFCDFDGTITQLDVTDEILAQLAHPSWREVEQEWACGSIGSRECLERQMALVEASAAELNGLIDAVPIDPHFSRFLRLVDVRRLPFYVLSDGFDYVIRRVLKRAGINGYLQNGTHLFASALRVEGRRLLTSFPHSASPCAHGCATCKAEIMRRLSAGRHPMVFIGDGLSDRFAVQEADVVFAKRQLLTYCREKGVTCYPFETFAEVETALKELLPFERLQKKGEDSINQRSRVKS
;
A
#
# COMPACT_ATOMS: atom_id res chain seq x y z
N MET A 1 26.51 15.22 13.69
CA MET A 1 25.10 14.94 13.40
C MET A 1 24.59 15.98 12.39
N ARG A 2 24.53 15.66 11.11
CA ARG A 2 23.97 16.56 10.08
C ARG A 2 22.50 16.18 9.93
N THR A 3 21.62 17.09 10.32
CA THR A 3 20.17 16.94 10.34
C THR A 3 19.61 16.67 8.93
N ARG A 4 18.74 15.63 8.79
CA ARG A 4 18.01 15.26 7.57
C ARG A 4 17.13 16.38 6.98
N ALA A 5 16.96 17.50 7.69
CA ALA A 5 16.11 18.63 7.28
C ALA A 5 16.52 19.33 5.97
N ASN A 6 17.69 19.06 5.41
CA ASN A 6 18.20 19.69 4.19
C ASN A 6 18.08 18.86 2.92
N ARG A 7 17.43 17.68 2.98
CA ARG A 7 17.20 16.83 1.78
C ARG A 7 15.95 17.20 0.97
N ALA A 8 14.99 17.88 1.57
CA ALA A 8 13.72 18.21 0.90
C ALA A 8 13.84 19.20 -0.28
N ASN A 9 14.97 19.92 -0.42
CA ASN A 9 15.11 21.00 -1.40
C ASN A 9 16.00 20.71 -2.61
N LYS A 10 16.37 19.44 -2.85
CA LYS A 10 17.07 19.04 -4.09
C LYS A 10 16.70 17.62 -4.49
N ILE A 11 15.43 17.36 -4.80
CA ILE A 11 15.10 16.20 -5.62
C ILE A 11 15.43 16.61 -7.06
N ALA A 12 16.62 16.25 -7.50
CA ALA A 12 17.02 16.46 -8.88
C ALA A 12 16.08 15.66 -9.80
N VAL A 13 15.35 16.39 -10.61
CA VAL A 13 14.27 15.97 -11.51
C VAL A 13 14.83 15.07 -12.61
N SER A 14 14.94 13.77 -12.39
CA SER A 14 15.10 12.79 -13.50
C SER A 14 14.63 11.37 -13.15
N LEU A 15 14.32 11.06 -11.90
CA LEU A 15 13.94 9.69 -11.53
C LEU A 15 12.44 9.66 -11.19
N LYS A 16 11.73 8.73 -11.81
CA LYS A 16 10.31 8.49 -11.48
C LYS A 16 10.21 7.91 -10.07
N PRO A 17 9.31 8.42 -9.22
CA PRO A 17 9.11 7.86 -7.90
C PRO A 17 8.59 6.43 -8.00
N VAL A 18 8.92 5.63 -7.00
CA VAL A 18 8.29 4.31 -6.76
C VAL A 18 7.26 4.50 -5.66
N ILE A 19 6.04 4.06 -5.90
CA ILE A 19 4.94 4.21 -4.96
C ILE A 19 4.66 2.86 -4.30
N PHE A 20 4.66 2.85 -2.98
CA PHE A 20 4.27 1.74 -2.13
C PHE A 20 3.03 2.13 -1.35
N CYS A 21 2.04 1.27 -1.32
CA CYS A 21 0.76 1.55 -0.71
C CYS A 21 0.31 0.38 0.15
N ASP A 22 -0.12 0.65 1.37
CA ASP A 22 -0.83 -0.32 2.17
C ASP A 22 -2.25 -0.56 1.62
N PHE A 23 -2.92 -1.61 2.10
CA PHE A 23 -4.23 -1.99 1.59
C PHE A 23 -5.36 -1.74 2.62
N ASP A 24 -5.30 -2.44 3.76
CA ASP A 24 -6.34 -2.40 4.77
C ASP A 24 -6.39 -1.02 5.43
N GLY A 25 -7.60 -0.42 5.50
CA GLY A 25 -7.75 0.93 6.02
C GLY A 25 -7.15 2.04 5.13
N THR A 26 -6.33 1.71 4.13
CA THR A 26 -5.68 2.65 3.21
C THR A 26 -6.39 2.71 1.86
N ILE A 27 -6.39 1.63 1.08
CA ILE A 27 -7.16 1.49 -0.17
C ILE A 27 -8.62 1.19 0.17
N THR A 28 -8.87 0.33 1.14
CA THR A 28 -10.19 0.13 1.72
C THR A 28 -10.49 1.24 2.74
N GLN A 29 -11.78 1.51 2.98
CA GLN A 29 -12.21 2.52 3.94
C GLN A 29 -12.16 2.02 5.40
N LEU A 30 -12.00 0.71 5.59
CA LEU A 30 -11.88 0.05 6.90
C LEU A 30 -10.83 -1.06 6.81
N ASP A 31 -10.34 -1.53 7.96
CA ASP A 31 -9.49 -2.69 8.03
C ASP A 31 -10.33 -3.95 7.81
N VAL A 32 -10.03 -4.69 6.73
CA VAL A 32 -10.81 -5.88 6.36
C VAL A 32 -10.48 -7.05 7.27
N THR A 33 -9.25 -7.12 7.75
CA THR A 33 -8.83 -8.15 8.72
C THR A 33 -9.60 -7.97 10.03
N ASP A 34 -9.70 -6.75 10.53
CA ASP A 34 -10.48 -6.42 11.72
C ASP A 34 -11.97 -6.77 11.55
N GLU A 35 -12.55 -6.49 10.37
CA GLU A 35 -13.94 -6.85 10.06
C GLU A 35 -14.17 -8.36 10.07
N ILE A 36 -13.24 -9.14 9.50
CA ILE A 36 -13.28 -10.60 9.53
C ILE A 36 -13.23 -11.10 10.99
N LEU A 37 -12.31 -10.58 11.77
CA LEU A 37 -12.13 -10.97 13.18
C LEU A 37 -13.36 -10.60 14.03
N ALA A 38 -13.88 -9.40 13.85
CA ALA A 38 -15.03 -8.91 14.60
C ALA A 38 -16.31 -9.73 14.38
N GLN A 39 -16.51 -10.23 13.15
CA GLN A 39 -17.73 -10.92 12.76
C GLN A 39 -17.63 -12.45 12.79
N LEU A 40 -16.44 -13.02 12.59
CA LEU A 40 -16.28 -14.45 12.34
C LEU A 40 -15.30 -15.15 13.30
N ALA A 41 -14.53 -14.41 14.11
CA ALA A 41 -13.57 -14.99 15.04
C ALA A 41 -14.15 -15.17 16.44
N HIS A 42 -13.58 -16.12 17.20
CA HIS A 42 -13.80 -16.19 18.63
C HIS A 42 -13.32 -14.91 19.32
N PRO A 43 -14.04 -14.32 20.29
CA PRO A 43 -13.73 -13.01 20.92
C PRO A 43 -12.32 -12.86 21.50
N SER A 44 -11.64 -13.95 21.82
CA SER A 44 -10.25 -13.95 22.33
C SER A 44 -9.22 -13.41 21.32
N TRP A 45 -9.61 -13.16 20.07
CA TRP A 45 -8.71 -12.50 19.12
C TRP A 45 -8.23 -11.12 19.61
N ARG A 46 -9.03 -10.46 20.47
CA ARG A 46 -8.68 -9.15 21.05
C ARG A 46 -7.51 -9.22 22.03
N GLU A 47 -7.33 -10.35 22.70
CA GLU A 47 -6.19 -10.59 23.58
C GLU A 47 -4.90 -10.68 22.76
N VAL A 48 -4.97 -11.38 21.61
CA VAL A 48 -3.85 -11.47 20.66
C VAL A 48 -3.51 -10.11 20.07
N GLU A 49 -4.52 -9.30 19.75
CA GLU A 49 -4.34 -7.93 19.26
C GLU A 49 -3.62 -7.05 20.29
N GLN A 50 -3.95 -7.17 21.58
CA GLN A 50 -3.29 -6.43 22.64
C GLN A 50 -1.80 -6.81 22.77
N GLU A 51 -1.47 -8.12 22.65
CA GLU A 51 -0.08 -8.59 22.67
C GLU A 51 0.74 -7.97 21.50
N TRP A 52 0.14 -7.85 20.33
CA TRP A 52 0.78 -7.18 19.18
C TRP A 52 0.88 -5.66 19.39
N ALA A 53 -0.17 -5.02 19.83
CA ALA A 53 -0.20 -3.57 20.04
C ALA A 53 0.84 -3.11 21.07
N CYS A 54 1.08 -3.89 22.15
CA CYS A 54 2.13 -3.62 23.12
C CYS A 54 3.53 -4.08 22.68
N GLY A 55 3.65 -4.75 21.52
CA GLY A 55 4.93 -5.18 20.94
C GLY A 55 5.48 -6.49 21.52
N SER A 56 4.68 -7.26 22.25
CA SER A 56 5.07 -8.58 22.80
C SER A 56 5.24 -9.63 21.70
N ILE A 57 4.47 -9.53 20.62
CA ILE A 57 4.54 -10.39 19.44
C ILE A 57 4.63 -9.56 18.17
N GLY A 58 5.10 -10.15 17.05
CA GLY A 58 5.10 -9.55 15.74
C GLY A 58 3.77 -9.71 14.99
N SER A 59 3.56 -8.93 13.91
CA SER A 59 2.30 -9.02 13.14
C SER A 59 2.10 -10.39 12.48
N ARG A 60 3.16 -11.12 12.15
CA ARG A 60 3.05 -12.49 11.64
C ARG A 60 2.40 -13.43 12.67
N GLU A 61 2.92 -13.47 13.88
CA GLU A 61 2.37 -14.32 14.93
C GLU A 61 0.96 -13.89 15.31
N CYS A 62 0.72 -12.59 15.38
CA CYS A 62 -0.60 -12.03 15.63
C CYS A 62 -1.63 -12.56 14.64
N LEU A 63 -1.40 -12.37 13.34
CA LEU A 63 -2.30 -12.79 12.26
C LEU A 63 -2.47 -14.31 12.21
N GLU A 64 -1.40 -15.08 12.44
CA GLU A 64 -1.48 -16.55 12.49
C GLU A 64 -2.42 -17.03 13.61
N ARG A 65 -2.26 -16.49 14.81
CA ARG A 65 -3.09 -16.82 15.96
C ARG A 65 -4.53 -16.34 15.81
N GLN A 66 -4.72 -15.13 15.28
CA GLN A 66 -6.05 -14.55 15.06
C GLN A 66 -6.84 -15.32 13.99
N MET A 67 -6.22 -15.65 12.86
CA MET A 67 -6.92 -16.41 11.81
C MET A 67 -7.24 -17.85 12.22
N ALA A 68 -6.49 -18.44 13.15
CA ALA A 68 -6.81 -19.73 13.72
C ALA A 68 -8.09 -19.72 14.59
N LEU A 69 -8.53 -18.53 15.03
CA LEU A 69 -9.78 -18.32 15.79
C LEU A 69 -11.00 -18.09 14.89
N VAL A 70 -10.82 -18.00 13.57
CA VAL A 70 -11.91 -17.79 12.61
C VAL A 70 -12.46 -19.13 12.14
N GLU A 71 -13.77 -19.30 12.24
CA GLU A 71 -14.50 -20.44 11.70
C GLU A 71 -15.54 -19.98 10.67
N ALA A 72 -15.16 -19.95 9.40
CA ALA A 72 -16.03 -19.47 8.35
C ALA A 72 -15.87 -20.30 7.07
N SER A 73 -16.98 -20.58 6.39
CA SER A 73 -16.96 -21.08 5.03
C SER A 73 -16.48 -19.99 4.04
N ALA A 74 -16.04 -20.41 2.86
CA ALA A 74 -15.71 -19.46 1.80
C ALA A 74 -16.88 -18.54 1.42
N ALA A 75 -18.13 -19.00 1.53
CA ALA A 75 -19.30 -18.19 1.23
C ALA A 75 -19.51 -17.07 2.27
N GLU A 76 -19.40 -17.39 3.55
CA GLU A 76 -19.52 -16.41 4.65
C GLU A 76 -18.41 -15.36 4.54
N LEU A 77 -17.16 -15.81 4.38
CA LEU A 77 -16.01 -14.93 4.21
C LEU A 77 -16.17 -14.01 2.98
N ASN A 78 -16.58 -14.58 1.85
CA ASN A 78 -16.81 -13.83 0.62
C ASN A 78 -17.91 -12.80 0.74
N GLY A 79 -19.00 -13.12 1.44
CA GLY A 79 -20.11 -12.18 1.70
C GLY A 79 -19.63 -10.94 2.46
N LEU A 80 -18.77 -11.14 3.46
CA LEU A 80 -18.16 -10.05 4.22
C LEU A 80 -17.23 -9.21 3.33
N ILE A 81 -16.30 -9.85 2.62
CA ILE A 81 -15.34 -9.16 1.76
C ILE A 81 -16.05 -8.35 0.65
N ASP A 82 -17.16 -8.87 0.11
CA ASP A 82 -17.91 -8.19 -0.94
C ASP A 82 -18.64 -6.93 -0.44
N ALA A 83 -18.82 -6.76 0.85
CA ALA A 83 -19.40 -5.56 1.45
C ALA A 83 -18.35 -4.44 1.70
N VAL A 84 -17.06 -4.75 1.64
CA VAL A 84 -16.00 -3.79 1.96
C VAL A 84 -15.95 -2.63 0.96
N PRO A 85 -16.10 -1.38 1.40
CA PRO A 85 -15.97 -0.21 0.55
C PRO A 85 -14.49 0.12 0.29
N ILE A 86 -14.17 0.53 -0.92
CA ILE A 86 -12.86 1.12 -1.25
C ILE A 86 -12.96 2.63 -1.33
N ASP A 87 -11.82 3.30 -1.23
CA ASP A 87 -11.74 4.74 -1.43
C ASP A 87 -12.27 5.11 -2.83
N PRO A 88 -13.25 6.03 -2.95
CA PRO A 88 -13.89 6.37 -4.22
C PRO A 88 -12.94 7.02 -5.23
N HIS A 89 -11.82 7.57 -4.77
CA HIS A 89 -10.81 8.23 -5.60
C HIS A 89 -9.66 7.29 -6.00
N PHE A 90 -9.56 6.09 -5.43
CA PHE A 90 -8.46 5.16 -5.68
C PHE A 90 -8.33 4.78 -7.16
N SER A 91 -9.43 4.47 -7.85
CA SER A 91 -9.41 4.14 -9.29
C SER A 91 -8.91 5.31 -10.15
N ARG A 92 -9.21 6.56 -9.75
CA ARG A 92 -8.70 7.76 -10.43
C ARG A 92 -7.21 7.94 -10.17
N PHE A 93 -6.77 7.74 -8.95
CA PHE A 93 -5.35 7.76 -8.57
C PHE A 93 -4.55 6.71 -9.36
N LEU A 94 -5.04 5.47 -9.49
CA LEU A 94 -4.39 4.44 -10.29
C LEU A 94 -4.26 4.83 -11.77
N ARG A 95 -5.27 5.49 -12.35
CA ARG A 95 -5.15 6.01 -13.72
C ARG A 95 -4.03 7.04 -13.86
N LEU A 96 -3.84 7.92 -12.85
CA LEU A 96 -2.71 8.84 -12.85
C LEU A 96 -1.37 8.09 -12.82
N VAL A 97 -1.25 7.10 -11.93
CA VAL A 97 -0.06 6.25 -11.79
C VAL A 97 0.27 5.57 -13.12
N ASP A 98 -0.73 5.00 -13.80
CA ASP A 98 -0.57 4.31 -15.08
C ASP A 98 -0.18 5.26 -16.21
N VAL A 99 -0.90 6.35 -16.41
CA VAL A 99 -0.59 7.37 -17.42
C VAL A 99 0.83 7.92 -17.25
N ARG A 100 1.28 8.07 -16.03
CA ARG A 100 2.64 8.52 -15.69
C ARG A 100 3.67 7.39 -15.72
N ARG A 101 3.22 6.14 -15.87
CA ARG A 101 4.07 4.92 -15.83
C ARG A 101 4.92 4.89 -14.57
N LEU A 102 4.30 5.15 -13.42
CA LEU A 102 4.96 5.08 -12.12
C LEU A 102 4.93 3.64 -11.62
N PRO A 103 6.05 3.09 -11.14
CA PRO A 103 6.01 1.83 -10.43
C PRO A 103 5.12 1.96 -9.17
N PHE A 104 4.13 1.07 -9.04
CA PHE A 104 3.19 1.04 -7.93
C PHE A 104 3.07 -0.36 -7.37
N TYR A 105 3.21 -0.48 -6.06
CA TYR A 105 3.17 -1.76 -5.35
C TYR A 105 2.24 -1.68 -4.15
N VAL A 106 1.43 -2.72 -3.96
CA VAL A 106 0.62 -2.91 -2.75
C VAL A 106 1.41 -3.79 -1.79
N LEU A 107 1.66 -3.30 -0.58
CA LEU A 107 2.36 -3.99 0.49
C LEU A 107 1.41 -4.09 1.69
N SER A 108 0.89 -5.27 2.00
CA SER A 108 -0.08 -5.47 3.07
C SER A 108 0.31 -6.63 3.99
N ASP A 109 0.09 -6.47 5.28
CA ASP A 109 0.12 -7.59 6.23
C ASP A 109 -1.13 -8.47 6.08
N GLY A 110 -2.24 -7.92 5.53
CA GLY A 110 -3.46 -8.65 5.19
C GLY A 110 -3.27 -9.70 4.10
N PHE A 111 -4.37 -10.29 3.65
CA PHE A 111 -4.35 -11.53 2.88
C PHE A 111 -4.65 -11.34 1.39
N ASP A 112 -3.87 -11.98 0.54
CA ASP A 112 -3.98 -11.93 -0.92
C ASP A 112 -5.36 -12.37 -1.44
N TYR A 113 -5.98 -13.36 -0.80
CA TYR A 113 -7.34 -13.81 -1.10
C TYR A 113 -8.35 -12.66 -0.98
N VAL A 114 -8.26 -11.90 0.11
CA VAL A 114 -9.11 -10.74 0.41
C VAL A 114 -8.85 -9.63 -0.60
N ILE A 115 -7.58 -9.23 -0.72
CA ILE A 115 -7.15 -8.11 -1.57
C ILE A 115 -7.57 -8.32 -3.02
N ARG A 116 -7.29 -9.51 -3.57
CA ARG A 116 -7.66 -9.85 -4.95
C ARG A 116 -9.16 -9.80 -5.18
N ARG A 117 -9.97 -10.26 -4.21
CA ARG A 117 -11.42 -10.25 -4.31
C ARG A 117 -11.98 -8.82 -4.30
N VAL A 118 -11.54 -7.98 -3.36
CA VAL A 118 -11.94 -6.56 -3.28
C VAL A 118 -11.60 -5.83 -4.57
N LEU A 119 -10.37 -5.96 -5.05
CA LEU A 119 -9.92 -5.28 -6.26
C LEU A 119 -10.61 -5.79 -7.53
N LYS A 120 -10.88 -7.11 -7.60
CA LYS A 120 -11.65 -7.70 -8.69
C LYS A 120 -13.06 -7.10 -8.76
N ARG A 121 -13.75 -7.02 -7.63
CA ARG A 121 -15.08 -6.43 -7.55
C ARG A 121 -15.09 -4.95 -7.95
N ALA A 122 -14.04 -4.22 -7.60
CA ALA A 122 -13.86 -2.81 -7.97
C ALA A 122 -13.44 -2.58 -9.44
N GLY A 123 -13.29 -3.64 -10.24
CA GLY A 123 -12.86 -3.54 -11.63
C GLY A 123 -11.37 -3.21 -11.82
N ILE A 124 -10.55 -3.38 -10.77
CA ILE A 124 -9.12 -3.00 -10.74
C ILE A 124 -8.20 -4.21 -11.02
N ASN A 125 -8.71 -5.26 -11.65
CA ASN A 125 -8.00 -6.53 -11.84
C ASN A 125 -6.71 -6.43 -12.64
N GLY A 126 -6.65 -5.55 -13.66
CA GLY A 126 -5.55 -5.51 -14.61
C GLY A 126 -4.21 -5.13 -14.00
N TYR A 127 -4.22 -4.33 -12.95
CA TYR A 127 -3.01 -3.81 -12.32
C TYR A 127 -2.24 -4.86 -11.49
N LEU A 128 -2.95 -5.84 -10.92
CA LEU A 128 -2.36 -6.81 -9.99
C LEU A 128 -2.31 -8.24 -10.55
N GLN A 129 -2.72 -8.45 -11.80
CA GLN A 129 -2.80 -9.78 -12.41
C GLN A 129 -1.43 -10.45 -12.59
N ASN A 130 -0.37 -9.70 -12.72
CA ASN A 130 0.96 -10.24 -13.05
C ASN A 130 1.77 -10.69 -11.83
N GLY A 131 1.18 -10.75 -10.62
CA GLY A 131 1.85 -11.25 -9.41
C GLY A 131 3.05 -10.43 -8.92
N THR A 132 3.44 -9.39 -9.65
CA THR A 132 4.65 -8.59 -9.38
C THR A 132 4.39 -7.32 -8.58
N HIS A 133 3.14 -6.94 -8.39
CA HIS A 133 2.77 -5.67 -7.75
C HIS A 133 2.04 -5.80 -6.40
N LEU A 134 1.78 -7.03 -5.95
CA LEU A 134 1.13 -7.32 -4.68
C LEU A 134 2.03 -8.19 -3.81
N PHE A 135 2.33 -7.70 -2.63
CA PHE A 135 3.06 -8.41 -1.56
C PHE A 135 2.15 -8.44 -0.33
N ALA A 136 1.64 -9.61 -0.02
CA ALA A 136 0.66 -9.82 1.04
C ALA A 136 0.85 -11.21 1.65
N SER A 137 0.27 -11.42 2.83
CA SER A 137 0.15 -12.76 3.40
C SER A 137 -0.77 -13.62 2.52
N ALA A 138 -0.60 -14.92 2.55
CA ALA A 138 -1.44 -15.82 1.77
C ALA A 138 -2.50 -16.48 2.65
N LEU A 139 -3.74 -16.60 2.13
CA LEU A 139 -4.86 -17.23 2.80
C LEU A 139 -5.49 -18.30 1.91
N ARG A 140 -5.76 -19.47 2.52
CA ARG A 140 -6.55 -20.54 1.90
C ARG A 140 -7.70 -20.92 2.82
N VAL A 141 -8.87 -21.15 2.25
CA VAL A 141 -10.06 -21.63 2.98
C VAL A 141 -10.19 -23.12 2.75
N GLU A 142 -10.12 -23.90 3.82
CA GLU A 142 -10.30 -25.35 3.80
C GLU A 142 -11.47 -25.74 4.71
N GLY A 143 -12.63 -26.00 4.11
CA GLY A 143 -13.88 -26.20 4.84
C GLY A 143 -14.30 -24.92 5.58
N ARG A 144 -14.20 -24.92 6.90
CA ARG A 144 -14.44 -23.76 7.75
C ARG A 144 -13.17 -23.19 8.42
N ARG A 145 -11.99 -23.69 8.06
CA ARG A 145 -10.70 -23.27 8.62
C ARG A 145 -9.98 -22.35 7.67
N LEU A 146 -9.34 -21.34 8.19
CA LEU A 146 -8.47 -20.43 7.46
C LEU A 146 -7.01 -20.83 7.68
N LEU A 147 -6.31 -21.16 6.60
CA LEU A 147 -4.89 -21.50 6.62
C LEU A 147 -4.09 -20.32 6.09
N THR A 148 -3.14 -19.85 6.88
CA THR A 148 -2.29 -18.72 6.57
C THR A 148 -0.86 -19.14 6.23
N SER A 149 -0.20 -18.37 5.37
CA SER A 149 1.25 -18.42 5.19
C SER A 149 1.79 -17.03 4.87
N PHE A 150 3.09 -16.83 5.15
CA PHE A 150 3.72 -15.50 5.15
C PHE A 150 4.94 -15.47 4.20
N PRO A 151 4.71 -15.52 2.87
CA PRO A 151 5.77 -15.65 1.88
C PRO A 151 6.70 -14.43 1.79
N HIS A 152 6.28 -13.31 2.36
CA HIS A 152 7.00 -12.04 2.34
C HIS A 152 7.52 -11.61 3.72
N SER A 153 7.50 -12.50 4.69
CA SER A 153 8.20 -12.32 5.96
C SER A 153 9.70 -12.44 5.71
N ALA A 154 10.48 -11.43 6.11
CA ALA A 154 11.94 -11.50 5.99
C ALA A 154 12.54 -12.43 7.06
N SER A 155 13.66 -13.07 6.72
CA SER A 155 14.43 -13.87 7.68
C SER A 155 15.92 -13.51 7.57
N PRO A 156 16.53 -12.96 8.63
CA PRO A 156 15.93 -12.58 9.92
C PRO A 156 15.10 -11.28 9.84
N CYS A 157 13.96 -11.24 10.52
CA CYS A 157 13.21 -10.01 10.74
C CYS A 157 13.16 -9.68 12.23
N ALA A 158 13.77 -8.58 12.65
CA ALA A 158 13.82 -8.17 14.06
C ALA A 158 12.45 -7.86 14.66
N HIS A 159 11.44 -7.63 13.82
CA HIS A 159 10.11 -7.17 14.23
C HIS A 159 9.01 -8.20 14.03
N GLY A 160 9.33 -9.38 13.48
CA GLY A 160 8.34 -10.44 13.22
C GLY A 160 7.22 -10.03 12.29
N CYS A 161 7.51 -9.25 11.25
CA CYS A 161 6.51 -8.76 10.29
C CYS A 161 5.90 -9.90 9.49
N ALA A 162 4.59 -9.86 9.25
CA ALA A 162 3.88 -10.74 8.33
C ALA A 162 4.34 -10.49 6.88
N THR A 163 4.36 -9.22 6.47
CA THR A 163 4.97 -8.74 5.23
C THR A 163 6.04 -7.71 5.58
N CYS A 164 7.30 -8.00 5.32
CA CYS A 164 8.39 -7.07 5.65
C CYS A 164 8.43 -5.91 4.65
N LYS A 165 7.50 -4.94 4.81
CA LYS A 165 7.32 -3.80 3.89
C LYS A 165 8.62 -3.05 3.67
N ALA A 166 9.38 -2.76 4.73
CA ALA A 166 10.66 -2.05 4.66
C ALA A 166 11.69 -2.77 3.76
N GLU A 167 11.83 -4.10 3.90
CA GLU A 167 12.75 -4.90 3.08
C GLU A 167 12.32 -4.93 1.61
N ILE A 168 11.03 -5.09 1.35
CA ILE A 168 10.47 -5.08 0.00
C ILE A 168 10.72 -3.73 -0.66
N MET A 169 10.52 -2.62 0.06
CA MET A 169 10.78 -1.27 -0.42
C MET A 169 12.25 -1.09 -0.80
N ARG A 170 13.18 -1.46 0.07
CA ARG A 170 14.63 -1.41 -0.23
C ARG A 170 14.99 -2.21 -1.47
N ARG A 171 14.48 -3.45 -1.57
CA ARG A 171 14.76 -4.35 -2.69
C ARG A 171 14.24 -3.81 -4.03
N LEU A 172 13.00 -3.32 -4.06
CA LEU A 172 12.35 -2.87 -5.29
C LEU A 172 12.84 -1.50 -5.76
N SER A 173 13.13 -0.60 -4.83
CA SER A 173 13.67 0.72 -5.18
C SER A 173 15.11 0.64 -5.67
N ALA A 174 15.89 -0.33 -5.19
CA ALA A 174 17.32 -0.46 -5.47
C ALA A 174 18.10 0.86 -5.26
N GLY A 175 17.62 1.75 -4.38
CA GLY A 175 18.18 3.05 -4.06
C GLY A 175 18.12 4.09 -5.18
N ARG A 176 17.38 3.84 -6.26
CA ARG A 176 17.42 4.68 -7.49
C ARG A 176 16.30 5.68 -7.64
N HIS A 177 15.20 5.56 -6.90
CA HIS A 177 14.01 6.40 -7.06
C HIS A 177 13.59 6.98 -5.73
N PRO A 178 12.98 8.18 -5.69
CA PRO A 178 12.27 8.61 -4.50
C PRO A 178 11.21 7.57 -4.15
N MET A 179 11.21 7.10 -2.90
CA MET A 179 10.22 6.17 -2.39
C MET A 179 9.06 6.95 -1.77
N VAL A 180 7.86 6.73 -2.28
CA VAL A 180 6.61 7.24 -1.72
C VAL A 180 5.93 6.11 -0.98
N PHE A 181 5.53 6.31 0.26
CA PHE A 181 4.74 5.37 1.04
C PHE A 181 3.38 5.98 1.41
N ILE A 182 2.31 5.20 1.26
CA ILE A 182 0.93 5.59 1.58
C ILE A 182 0.36 4.54 2.53
N GLY A 183 -0.06 4.95 3.73
CA GLY A 183 -0.54 4.01 4.74
C GLY A 183 -1.37 4.64 5.86
N ASP A 184 -1.91 3.83 6.76
CA ASP A 184 -2.77 4.28 7.86
C ASP A 184 -2.50 3.62 9.22
N GLY A 185 -1.89 2.44 9.26
CA GLY A 185 -1.80 1.60 10.44
C GLY A 185 -0.42 1.51 11.10
N LEU A 186 -0.35 0.91 12.29
CA LEU A 186 0.90 0.67 13.01
C LEU A 186 1.81 -0.36 12.33
N SER A 187 1.28 -1.23 11.48
CA SER A 187 2.07 -2.16 10.68
C SER A 187 3.04 -1.44 9.72
N ASP A 188 2.74 -0.17 9.39
CA ASP A 188 3.52 0.66 8.47
C ASP A 188 4.70 1.40 9.12
N ARG A 189 4.81 1.36 10.44
CA ARG A 189 5.82 2.14 11.21
C ARG A 189 7.26 1.91 10.79
N PHE A 190 7.59 0.74 10.23
CA PHE A 190 8.93 0.44 9.75
C PHE A 190 9.11 0.86 8.28
N ALA A 191 8.05 0.81 7.48
CA ALA A 191 8.06 1.22 6.09
C ALA A 191 8.30 2.74 5.93
N VAL A 192 7.69 3.56 6.79
CA VAL A 192 7.86 5.02 6.75
C VAL A 192 9.29 5.47 7.02
N GLN A 193 10.12 4.64 7.65
CA GLN A 193 11.54 4.95 7.87
C GLN A 193 12.38 4.85 6.59
N GLU A 194 11.91 4.09 5.60
CA GLU A 194 12.56 3.90 4.31
C GLU A 194 12.10 4.92 3.27
N ALA A 195 10.92 5.51 3.45
CA ALA A 195 10.31 6.39 2.46
C ALA A 195 10.91 7.81 2.47
N ASP A 196 11.01 8.42 1.27
CA ASP A 196 11.38 9.82 1.10
C ASP A 196 10.16 10.74 1.25
N VAL A 197 8.97 10.26 0.88
CA VAL A 197 7.69 10.95 1.00
C VAL A 197 6.68 10.00 1.64
N VAL A 198 6.03 10.44 2.69
CA VAL A 198 5.06 9.65 3.44
C VAL A 198 3.70 10.34 3.39
N PHE A 199 2.67 9.61 2.95
CA PHE A 199 1.27 9.96 3.14
C PHE A 199 0.71 9.09 4.26
N ALA A 200 0.18 9.73 5.32
CA ALA A 200 -0.28 9.02 6.50
C ALA A 200 -1.67 9.49 6.93
N LYS A 201 -2.49 8.53 7.38
CA LYS A 201 -3.75 8.81 8.07
C LYS A 201 -3.87 7.97 9.34
N ARG A 202 -4.90 8.19 10.15
CA ARG A 202 -5.24 7.42 11.36
C ARG A 202 -4.04 7.19 12.28
N GLN A 203 -3.79 5.95 12.68
CA GLN A 203 -2.74 5.56 13.65
C GLN A 203 -1.33 5.86 13.12
N LEU A 204 -1.09 5.69 11.81
CA LEU A 204 0.20 6.01 11.23
C LEU A 204 0.50 7.51 11.30
N LEU A 205 -0.51 8.37 11.08
CA LEU A 205 -0.34 9.81 11.22
C LEU A 205 0.04 10.21 12.65
N THR A 206 -0.61 9.60 13.64
CA THR A 206 -0.27 9.80 15.06
C THR A 206 1.16 9.36 15.34
N TYR A 207 1.53 8.16 14.90
CA TYR A 207 2.89 7.63 15.03
C TYR A 207 3.94 8.56 14.39
N CYS A 208 3.70 9.02 13.18
CA CYS A 208 4.62 9.93 12.49
C CYS A 208 4.83 11.22 13.27
N ARG A 209 3.76 11.82 13.80
CA ARG A 209 3.83 13.02 14.64
C ARG A 209 4.64 12.81 15.91
N GLU A 210 4.39 11.71 16.63
CA GLU A 210 5.10 11.37 17.86
C GLU A 210 6.59 11.09 17.64
N LYS A 211 6.93 10.48 16.50
CA LYS A 211 8.31 10.11 16.16
C LYS A 211 9.06 11.17 15.35
N GLY A 212 8.43 12.31 15.04
CA GLY A 212 9.04 13.36 14.23
C GLY A 212 9.31 12.94 12.77
N VAL A 213 8.53 12.00 12.25
CA VAL A 213 8.58 11.61 10.84
C VAL A 213 7.77 12.61 10.02
N THR A 214 8.39 13.29 9.07
CA THR A 214 7.69 14.19 8.16
C THR A 214 6.73 13.43 7.29
N CYS A 215 5.44 13.79 7.32
CA CYS A 215 4.40 13.15 6.52
C CYS A 215 3.35 14.16 6.06
N TYR A 216 2.62 13.78 5.01
CA TYR A 216 1.49 14.52 4.47
C TYR A 216 0.21 13.81 4.95
N PRO A 217 -0.63 14.46 5.76
CA PRO A 217 -1.90 13.89 6.17
C PRO A 217 -2.84 13.78 4.97
N PHE A 218 -3.65 12.72 4.93
CA PHE A 218 -4.68 12.53 3.93
C PHE A 218 -5.87 11.77 4.51
N GLU A 219 -7.05 11.91 3.91
CA GLU A 219 -8.24 11.11 4.19
C GLU A 219 -8.59 10.24 2.99
N THR A 220 -8.43 10.79 1.77
CA THR A 220 -8.77 10.13 0.52
C THR A 220 -7.63 10.19 -0.50
N PHE A 221 -7.66 9.33 -1.50
CA PHE A 221 -6.69 9.36 -2.60
C PHE A 221 -6.77 10.63 -3.47
N ALA A 222 -7.82 11.46 -3.36
CA ALA A 222 -7.87 12.74 -4.04
C ALA A 222 -6.80 13.71 -3.51
N GLU A 223 -6.57 13.70 -2.21
CA GLU A 223 -5.56 14.52 -1.54
C GLU A 223 -4.15 14.02 -1.87
N VAL A 224 -3.94 12.69 -1.84
CA VAL A 224 -2.68 12.07 -2.26
C VAL A 224 -2.35 12.45 -3.71
N GLU A 225 -3.32 12.37 -4.63
CA GLU A 225 -3.14 12.74 -6.03
C GLU A 225 -2.73 14.21 -6.18
N THR A 226 -3.38 15.11 -5.44
CA THR A 226 -3.10 16.55 -5.49
C THR A 226 -1.69 16.86 -4.98
N ALA A 227 -1.36 16.37 -3.78
CA ALA A 227 -0.06 16.60 -3.19
C ALA A 227 1.08 15.95 -3.99
N LEU A 228 0.85 14.77 -4.55
CA LEU A 228 1.85 14.09 -5.37
C LEU A 228 2.20 14.88 -6.64
N LYS A 229 1.21 15.55 -7.25
CA LYS A 229 1.43 16.42 -8.43
C LYS A 229 2.25 17.67 -8.11
N GLU A 230 2.10 18.20 -6.89
CA GLU A 230 2.84 19.38 -6.42
C GLU A 230 4.28 19.02 -6.01
N LEU A 231 4.43 17.91 -5.27
CA LEU A 231 5.72 17.46 -4.75
C LEU A 231 6.66 16.93 -5.84
N LEU A 232 6.08 16.32 -6.86
CA LEU A 232 6.80 15.69 -7.97
C LEU A 232 6.29 16.30 -9.29
N PRO A 233 6.74 17.52 -9.63
CA PRO A 233 6.36 18.16 -10.89
C PRO A 233 6.81 17.28 -12.04
N PHE A 234 5.86 16.55 -12.61
CA PHE A 234 6.08 15.73 -13.77
C PHE A 234 6.28 16.64 -14.96
N GLU A 235 7.41 16.55 -15.67
CA GLU A 235 7.60 17.25 -16.93
C GLU A 235 6.40 16.99 -17.83
N ARG A 236 5.81 18.07 -18.37
CA ARG A 236 4.76 17.95 -19.38
C ARG A 236 5.38 17.14 -20.53
N LEU A 237 4.82 15.98 -20.83
CA LEU A 237 5.11 15.28 -22.05
C LEU A 237 4.86 16.29 -23.18
N GLN A 238 5.93 16.89 -23.72
CA GLN A 238 5.83 17.74 -24.90
C GLN A 238 5.18 16.88 -25.98
N LYS A 239 4.07 17.34 -26.50
CA LYS A 239 3.49 16.85 -27.75
C LYS A 239 4.53 17.08 -28.86
N LYS A 240 5.49 16.18 -29.00
CA LYS A 240 6.28 16.05 -30.20
C LYS A 240 5.39 15.36 -31.24
N GLY A 241 4.75 16.10 -32.09
CA GLY A 241 4.04 15.48 -33.19
C GLY A 241 3.01 16.29 -33.92
N GLU A 242 3.06 17.65 -33.97
CA GLU A 242 2.17 18.40 -34.87
C GLU A 242 2.86 19.47 -35.70
N ASP A 243 4.14 19.78 -35.51
CA ASP A 243 4.82 20.84 -36.28
C ASP A 243 5.61 20.37 -37.52
N SER A 244 5.63 19.09 -37.85
CA SER A 244 6.41 18.59 -39.00
C SER A 244 5.59 18.35 -40.26
N ILE A 245 4.31 18.66 -40.32
CA ILE A 245 3.48 18.48 -41.53
C ILE A 245 3.26 19.80 -42.29
N ASN A 246 3.50 20.97 -41.68
CA ASN A 246 3.17 22.25 -42.29
C ASN A 246 4.35 22.97 -42.98
N GLN A 247 5.53 22.36 -43.07
CA GLN A 247 6.68 22.97 -43.81
C GLN A 247 6.98 22.35 -45.17
N ARG A 248 6.23 21.35 -45.65
CA ARG A 248 6.46 20.74 -46.97
C ARG A 248 5.53 21.22 -48.10
N SER A 249 4.66 22.18 -47.84
CA SER A 249 3.73 22.69 -48.85
C SER A 249 4.02 24.13 -49.36
N ARG A 250 5.21 24.69 -49.10
CA ARG A 250 5.57 26.04 -49.58
C ARG A 250 6.88 26.09 -50.39
N VAL A 251 7.23 25.05 -51.08
CA VAL A 251 8.29 25.12 -52.10
C VAL A 251 7.81 24.35 -53.32
N LYS A 252 6.92 24.96 -54.08
CA LYS A 252 6.70 24.77 -55.54
C LYS A 252 5.66 25.80 -55.98
N SER A 253 6.15 26.95 -56.34
CA SER A 253 5.61 27.87 -57.38
C SER A 253 6.76 28.71 -57.89
#